data_d82d5dcb637d5b3500fb8f5ec8876bda
#
_entry.id   d82d5dcb637d5b3500fb8f5ec8876bda
#
_cell.length_a   1.000
_cell.length_b   1.000
_cell.length_c   1.000
_cell.angle_alpha   90.00
_cell.angle_beta   90.00
_cell.angle_gamma   90.00
#
_symmetry.space_group_name_H-M   'P 1'
#
loop_
_entity.id
_entity.type
_entity.pdbx_description
1 polymer ?
#
loop_
_entity_poly.entity_id
_entity_poly.type
_entity_poly.pdbx_seq_one_letter_code
_entity_poly.pdbx_strand_id
1 'polypeptide(L)'
;MAVIKPFNALRPQQQLSQQVASRPYDVLNSEEARTEAAGNPFSFLHITKSEIDLPPGIDIHSQDVYDKAKENLNQFIGNGIVFEEEHPCYYIYKLVMKGRSQTGLVCVSSVDDYFKDIIKKHEFTRPEKEKDRIDHMRTIRAQTGNVFLAYRDVEAVNQLIDAWQSDHQPVYNFTAADGIQHAIWVVNEQSAIDAITAEFAQHVPFTYIADGHHRAASAAKVSKALPESMDAGYFLTTIFPASQLAILDYNRVVKDLNGLTPSKFLGLLQDDFYVTHSPEAVKPAHLHEFGLYLDGKWYILSARKGTWTEDPIGVLDVTILSNNILDKILDIRDQRTDKRIDFVGGIRGLKELEKRVDSGEMKAAFSLFPVTIEQLFNIADSGNVMPPKSTWFEPKLRDGLLTHLI
;
A
#
# COMPACT_ATOMS: atom_id res chain seq x y z
N MET A 1 17.48 16.67 1.22
CA MET A 1 16.66 16.56 0.01
C MET A 1 16.60 15.10 -0.38
N ALA A 2 15.49 14.63 -0.90
CA ALA A 2 15.33 13.25 -1.32
C ALA A 2 16.23 12.92 -2.52
N VAL A 3 16.92 11.78 -2.46
CA VAL A 3 17.82 11.30 -3.51
C VAL A 3 17.15 10.19 -4.29
N ILE A 4 16.92 10.43 -5.58
CA ILE A 4 16.41 9.47 -6.54
C ILE A 4 17.42 9.26 -7.67
N LYS A 5 17.37 8.09 -8.32
CA LYS A 5 18.16 7.78 -9.52
C LYS A 5 17.34 7.05 -10.57
N PRO A 6 17.66 7.26 -11.87
CA PRO A 6 17.21 6.35 -12.92
C PRO A 6 17.89 4.98 -12.74
N PHE A 7 17.29 3.93 -13.30
CA PHE A 7 17.81 2.56 -13.19
C PHE A 7 17.49 1.74 -14.44
N ASN A 8 18.24 0.66 -14.63
CA ASN A 8 18.00 -0.32 -15.70
C ASN A 8 16.91 -1.29 -15.23
N ALA A 9 15.64 -1.00 -15.53
CA ALA A 9 14.58 -1.90 -15.11
C ALA A 9 14.61 -3.21 -15.91
N LEU A 10 14.47 -4.33 -15.20
CA LEU A 10 13.99 -5.57 -15.79
C LEU A 10 12.50 -5.46 -16.00
N ARG A 11 12.03 -5.52 -17.25
CA ARG A 11 10.63 -5.31 -17.62
C ARG A 11 10.14 -6.23 -18.73
N PRO A 12 8.82 -6.50 -18.83
CA PRO A 12 8.30 -7.43 -19.83
C PRO A 12 8.38 -6.88 -21.26
N GLN A 13 8.38 -7.79 -22.23
CA GLN A 13 8.09 -7.43 -23.61
C GLN A 13 6.72 -6.77 -23.71
N GLN A 14 6.57 -5.78 -24.57
CA GLN A 14 5.35 -4.96 -24.67
C GLN A 14 4.08 -5.81 -24.80
N GLN A 15 4.10 -6.81 -25.67
CA GLN A 15 2.96 -7.70 -25.93
C GLN A 15 2.62 -8.64 -24.75
N LEU A 16 3.53 -8.83 -23.79
CA LEU A 16 3.34 -9.67 -22.61
C LEU A 16 3.01 -8.87 -21.33
N SER A 17 3.10 -7.55 -21.39
CA SER A 17 3.00 -6.68 -20.21
C SER A 17 1.73 -6.92 -19.38
N GLN A 18 0.57 -7.07 -20.03
CA GLN A 18 -0.70 -7.35 -19.36
C GLN A 18 -0.72 -8.74 -18.71
N GLN A 19 -0.07 -9.73 -19.32
CA GLN A 19 -0.02 -11.10 -18.78
C GLN A 19 0.98 -11.23 -17.64
N VAL A 20 2.08 -10.48 -17.70
CA VAL A 20 3.10 -10.46 -16.63
C VAL A 20 2.62 -9.68 -15.43
N ALA A 21 1.93 -8.56 -15.62
CA ALA A 21 1.47 -7.70 -14.54
C ALA A 21 0.58 -8.45 -13.55
N SER A 22 0.99 -8.53 -12.29
CA SER A 22 0.24 -9.21 -11.22
C SER A 22 -0.07 -8.28 -10.05
N ARG A 23 -1.07 -8.63 -9.25
CA ARG A 23 -1.31 -7.94 -7.98
C ARG A 23 -0.11 -8.13 -7.03
N PRO A 24 0.15 -7.16 -6.13
CA PRO A 24 1.24 -7.30 -5.16
C PRO A 24 1.05 -8.55 -4.30
N TYR A 25 2.17 -9.18 -3.96
CA TYR A 25 2.20 -10.44 -3.20
C TYR A 25 1.46 -10.38 -1.85
N ASP A 26 1.37 -9.20 -1.24
CA ASP A 26 0.83 -8.98 0.11
C ASP A 26 -0.70 -8.76 0.14
N VAL A 27 -1.34 -8.67 -1.03
CA VAL A 27 -2.81 -8.57 -1.15
C VAL A 27 -3.49 -9.88 -1.52
N LEU A 28 -2.72 -10.97 -1.66
CA LEU A 28 -3.19 -12.31 -2.04
C LEU A 28 -2.68 -13.37 -1.06
N ASN A 29 -3.53 -14.28 -0.65
CA ASN A 29 -3.07 -15.55 -0.09
C ASN A 29 -2.61 -16.52 -1.20
N SER A 30 -2.01 -17.65 -0.83
CA SER A 30 -1.46 -18.60 -1.82
C SER A 30 -2.52 -19.27 -2.70
N GLU A 31 -3.73 -19.49 -2.20
CA GLU A 31 -4.84 -20.06 -2.98
C GLU A 31 -5.40 -19.05 -4.00
N GLU A 32 -5.58 -17.81 -3.57
CA GLU A 32 -5.96 -16.71 -4.45
C GLU A 32 -4.91 -16.49 -5.55
N ALA A 33 -3.62 -16.55 -5.21
CA ALA A 33 -2.53 -16.43 -6.17
C ALA A 33 -2.52 -17.60 -7.18
N ARG A 34 -2.76 -18.86 -6.73
CA ARG A 34 -2.92 -20.00 -7.65
C ARG A 34 -4.08 -19.80 -8.61
N THR A 35 -5.20 -19.30 -8.10
CA THR A 35 -6.40 -19.04 -8.92
C THR A 35 -6.14 -17.94 -9.94
N GLU A 36 -5.47 -16.85 -9.54
CA GLU A 36 -5.18 -15.73 -10.43
C GLU A 36 -4.15 -16.08 -11.51
N ALA A 37 -3.14 -16.89 -11.17
CA ALA A 37 -2.11 -17.33 -12.10
C ALA A 37 -2.56 -18.52 -12.98
N ALA A 38 -3.71 -19.14 -12.68
CA ALA A 38 -4.16 -20.35 -13.38
C ALA A 38 -4.29 -20.12 -14.90
N GLY A 39 -3.57 -20.93 -15.69
CA GLY A 39 -3.56 -20.83 -17.15
C GLY A 39 -2.74 -19.67 -17.71
N ASN A 40 -2.07 -18.90 -16.87
CA ASN A 40 -1.16 -17.82 -17.27
C ASN A 40 0.29 -18.10 -16.85
N PRO A 41 1.10 -18.77 -17.67
CA PRO A 41 2.50 -19.09 -17.33
C PRO A 41 3.42 -17.86 -17.29
N PHE A 42 2.93 -16.70 -17.71
CA PHE A 42 3.66 -15.43 -17.67
C PHE A 42 3.35 -14.59 -16.44
N SER A 43 2.41 -15.01 -15.59
CA SER A 43 2.07 -14.25 -14.38
C SER A 43 3.30 -14.07 -13.48
N PHE A 44 3.56 -12.83 -13.07
CA PHE A 44 4.67 -12.53 -12.16
C PHE A 44 4.46 -13.11 -10.75
N LEU A 45 3.26 -13.61 -10.44
CA LEU A 45 2.98 -14.37 -9.21
C LEU A 45 3.84 -15.64 -9.11
N HIS A 46 4.26 -16.24 -10.23
CA HIS A 46 5.22 -17.34 -10.23
C HIS A 46 6.59 -16.96 -9.60
N ILE A 47 6.90 -15.67 -9.53
CA ILE A 47 8.12 -15.15 -8.92
C ILE A 47 7.85 -14.61 -7.52
N THR A 48 6.80 -13.81 -7.33
CA THR A 48 6.51 -13.14 -6.05
C THR A 48 5.79 -14.03 -5.04
N LYS A 49 5.13 -15.11 -5.52
CA LYS A 49 4.37 -16.12 -4.76
C LYS A 49 4.70 -17.52 -5.26
N SER A 50 5.99 -17.84 -5.42
CA SER A 50 6.47 -19.06 -6.09
C SER A 50 6.03 -20.38 -5.43
N GLU A 51 5.52 -20.34 -4.20
CA GLU A 51 4.85 -21.49 -3.57
C GLU A 51 3.63 -22.01 -4.36
N ILE A 52 3.11 -21.20 -5.31
CA ILE A 52 2.02 -21.67 -6.19
C ILE A 52 2.45 -22.77 -7.16
N ASP A 53 3.74 -22.85 -7.46
CA ASP A 53 4.35 -23.85 -8.36
C ASP A 53 4.85 -25.09 -7.60
N LEU A 54 4.69 -25.11 -6.28
CA LEU A 54 5.14 -26.19 -5.40
C LEU A 54 3.94 -26.95 -4.81
N PRO A 55 4.17 -28.16 -4.25
CA PRO A 55 3.09 -28.95 -3.67
C PRO A 55 2.32 -28.18 -2.58
N PRO A 56 1.00 -28.37 -2.50
CA PRO A 56 0.18 -27.77 -1.45
C PRO A 56 0.68 -28.16 -0.05
N GLY A 57 0.69 -27.20 0.88
CA GLY A 57 1.10 -27.41 2.26
C GLY A 57 2.60 -27.21 2.53
N ILE A 58 3.38 -26.80 1.51
CA ILE A 58 4.77 -26.39 1.75
C ILE A 58 4.81 -25.18 2.70
N ASP A 59 5.86 -25.12 3.51
CA ASP A 59 6.14 -23.89 4.26
C ASP A 59 6.50 -22.76 3.28
N ILE A 60 5.64 -21.76 3.19
CA ILE A 60 5.79 -20.64 2.26
C ILE A 60 7.02 -19.77 2.53
N HIS A 61 7.69 -19.98 3.66
CA HIS A 61 8.94 -19.31 4.05
C HIS A 61 10.16 -20.24 3.97
N SER A 62 10.02 -21.40 3.35
CA SER A 62 11.15 -22.34 3.15
C SER A 62 12.09 -21.86 2.05
N GLN A 63 13.34 -22.32 2.10
CA GLN A 63 14.35 -22.01 1.07
C GLN A 63 13.91 -22.51 -0.32
N ASP A 64 13.19 -23.65 -0.39
CA ASP A 64 12.71 -24.22 -1.65
C ASP A 64 11.77 -23.24 -2.41
N VAL A 65 10.96 -22.45 -1.67
CA VAL A 65 10.10 -21.43 -2.25
C VAL A 65 10.91 -20.29 -2.86
N TYR A 66 11.96 -19.83 -2.17
CA TYR A 66 12.83 -18.77 -2.68
C TYR A 66 13.71 -19.25 -3.85
N ASP A 67 14.18 -20.49 -3.81
CA ASP A 67 14.93 -21.10 -4.92
C ASP A 67 14.05 -21.27 -6.16
N LYS A 68 12.74 -21.62 -5.96
CA LYS A 68 11.77 -21.66 -7.04
C LYS A 68 11.50 -20.28 -7.64
N ALA A 69 11.42 -19.23 -6.81
CA ALA A 69 11.32 -17.87 -7.29
C ALA A 69 12.50 -17.46 -8.19
N LYS A 70 13.73 -17.84 -7.78
CA LYS A 70 14.95 -17.61 -8.55
C LYS A 70 14.95 -18.38 -9.87
N GLU A 71 14.56 -19.65 -9.84
CA GLU A 71 14.42 -20.49 -11.05
C GLU A 71 13.45 -19.82 -12.05
N ASN A 72 12.27 -19.42 -11.56
CA ASN A 72 11.23 -18.81 -12.39
C ASN A 72 11.72 -17.46 -12.97
N LEU A 73 12.38 -16.61 -12.18
CA LEU A 73 12.95 -15.36 -12.68
C LEU A 73 13.97 -15.60 -13.77
N ASN A 74 14.87 -16.57 -13.57
CA ASN A 74 15.88 -16.95 -14.58
C ASN A 74 15.22 -17.47 -15.87
N GLN A 75 14.13 -18.23 -15.75
CA GLN A 75 13.37 -18.69 -16.92
C GLN A 75 12.68 -17.52 -17.65
N PHE A 76 12.15 -16.54 -16.94
CA PHE A 76 11.56 -15.34 -17.54
C PHE A 76 12.58 -14.55 -18.35
N ILE A 77 13.80 -14.39 -17.79
CA ILE A 77 14.91 -13.73 -18.48
C ILE A 77 15.39 -14.57 -19.67
N GLY A 78 15.69 -15.87 -19.44
CA GLY A 78 16.25 -16.77 -20.48
C GLY A 78 15.32 -17.00 -21.66
N ASN A 79 13.99 -16.96 -21.44
CA ASN A 79 12.97 -17.09 -22.48
C ASN A 79 12.61 -15.75 -23.15
N GLY A 80 13.25 -14.63 -22.73
CA GLY A 80 12.95 -13.31 -23.29
C GLY A 80 11.56 -12.78 -22.95
N ILE A 81 10.92 -13.28 -21.90
CA ILE A 81 9.63 -12.77 -21.40
C ILE A 81 9.83 -11.37 -20.82
N VAL A 82 10.93 -11.19 -20.09
CA VAL A 82 11.42 -9.92 -19.56
C VAL A 82 12.83 -9.66 -20.09
N PHE A 83 13.18 -8.39 -20.19
CA PHE A 83 14.52 -7.93 -20.58
C PHE A 83 14.94 -6.73 -19.71
N GLU A 84 16.23 -6.57 -19.53
CA GLU A 84 16.80 -5.43 -18.83
C GLU A 84 17.06 -4.28 -19.80
N GLU A 85 16.73 -3.05 -19.40
CA GLU A 85 17.05 -1.85 -20.18
C GLU A 85 18.55 -1.65 -20.32
N GLU A 86 19.01 -1.23 -21.49
CA GLU A 86 20.43 -1.02 -21.78
C GLU A 86 21.03 0.18 -21.04
N HIS A 87 20.18 1.20 -20.75
CA HIS A 87 20.58 2.43 -20.08
C HIS A 87 19.64 2.77 -18.93
N PRO A 88 20.14 3.42 -17.87
CA PRO A 88 19.29 3.85 -16.76
C PRO A 88 18.22 4.84 -17.22
N CYS A 89 16.96 4.56 -16.88
CA CYS A 89 15.79 5.38 -17.21
C CYS A 89 14.99 5.71 -15.95
N TYR A 90 14.23 6.80 -16.01
CA TYR A 90 13.04 6.93 -15.18
C TYR A 90 11.84 6.35 -15.92
N TYR A 91 10.79 6.04 -15.16
CA TYR A 91 9.53 5.58 -15.75
C TYR A 91 8.39 6.39 -15.15
N ILE A 92 7.40 6.72 -15.97
CA ILE A 92 6.18 7.35 -15.50
C ILE A 92 5.10 6.28 -15.48
N TYR A 93 4.46 6.08 -14.34
CA TYR A 93 3.42 5.09 -14.16
C TYR A 93 2.09 5.75 -13.82
N LYS A 94 1.14 5.65 -14.73
CA LYS A 94 -0.22 6.17 -14.58
C LYS A 94 -1.19 5.02 -14.36
N LEU A 95 -2.04 5.18 -13.35
CA LEU A 95 -3.14 4.27 -13.04
C LEU A 95 -4.46 5.04 -13.11
N VAL A 96 -5.49 4.41 -13.72
CA VAL A 96 -6.85 4.98 -13.73
C VAL A 96 -7.83 3.99 -13.13
N MET A 97 -8.53 4.41 -12.07
CA MET A 97 -9.54 3.63 -11.38
C MET A 97 -10.83 4.46 -11.23
N LYS A 98 -11.95 3.97 -11.74
CA LYS A 98 -13.26 4.64 -11.65
C LYS A 98 -13.21 6.12 -12.12
N GLY A 99 -12.49 6.38 -13.21
CA GLY A 99 -12.35 7.72 -13.80
C GLY A 99 -11.34 8.64 -13.10
N ARG A 100 -10.76 8.25 -11.96
CA ARG A 100 -9.70 8.97 -11.28
C ARG A 100 -8.34 8.45 -11.70
N SER A 101 -7.45 9.35 -12.12
CA SER A 101 -6.06 9.01 -12.45
C SER A 101 -5.11 9.41 -11.32
N GLN A 102 -4.02 8.65 -11.19
CA GLN A 102 -2.84 9.01 -10.43
C GLN A 102 -1.60 8.65 -11.24
N THR A 103 -0.63 9.55 -11.27
CA THR A 103 0.61 9.42 -12.02
C THR A 103 1.79 9.56 -11.09
N GLY A 104 2.71 8.61 -11.09
CA GLY A 104 3.91 8.61 -10.29
C GLY A 104 5.16 8.39 -11.12
N LEU A 105 6.29 8.86 -10.58
CA LEU A 105 7.63 8.61 -11.10
C LEU A 105 8.17 7.32 -10.50
N VAL A 106 8.52 6.34 -11.34
CA VAL A 106 9.23 5.13 -10.91
C VAL A 106 10.72 5.34 -11.05
N CYS A 107 11.41 5.12 -9.97
CA CYS A 107 12.85 5.33 -9.84
C CYS A 107 13.40 4.39 -8.75
N VAL A 108 14.68 4.50 -8.47
CA VAL A 108 15.27 3.95 -7.25
C VAL A 108 15.58 5.07 -6.26
N SER A 109 15.14 4.90 -5.01
CA SER A 109 15.36 5.84 -3.90
C SER A 109 16.50 5.36 -3.01
N SER A 110 17.27 6.30 -2.45
CA SER A 110 18.43 5.99 -1.61
C SER A 110 18.05 5.28 -0.31
N VAL A 111 18.72 4.16 -0.02
CA VAL A 111 18.63 3.49 1.29
C VAL A 111 19.14 4.39 2.42
N ASP A 112 20.13 5.24 2.14
CA ASP A 112 20.62 6.23 3.11
C ASP A 112 19.52 7.19 3.55
N ASP A 113 18.65 7.61 2.63
CA ASP A 113 17.52 8.48 2.95
C ASP A 113 16.49 7.80 3.87
N TYR A 114 16.33 6.49 3.74
CA TYR A 114 15.51 5.70 4.67
C TYR A 114 16.09 5.72 6.09
N PHE A 115 17.42 5.57 6.23
CA PHE A 115 18.08 5.61 7.55
C PHE A 115 18.15 7.02 8.13
N LYS A 116 18.30 8.06 7.30
CA LYS A 116 18.37 9.47 7.71
C LYS A 116 16.99 10.10 7.94
N ASP A 117 15.91 9.31 7.83
CA ASP A 117 14.52 9.77 7.95
C ASP A 117 14.13 10.89 6.96
N ILE A 118 14.79 10.91 5.80
CA ILE A 118 14.37 11.71 4.63
C ILE A 118 13.19 11.02 3.95
N ILE A 119 13.18 9.69 3.95
CA ILE A 119 12.01 8.87 3.63
C ILE A 119 11.26 8.62 4.93
N LYS A 120 10.16 9.35 5.13
CA LYS A 120 9.36 9.37 6.34
C LYS A 120 8.50 8.11 6.48
N LYS A 121 8.35 7.64 7.70
CA LYS A 121 7.65 6.41 8.09
C LYS A 121 6.50 6.73 9.04
N HIS A 122 5.40 6.02 8.93
CA HIS A 122 4.24 6.18 9.81
C HIS A 122 3.66 4.84 10.31
N GLU A 123 4.36 3.71 10.04
CA GLU A 123 3.93 2.38 10.49
C GLU A 123 5.14 1.56 10.94
N PHE A 124 4.96 0.78 12.03
CA PHE A 124 5.95 -0.21 12.44
C PHE A 124 5.89 -1.46 11.56
N THR A 125 7.06 -1.99 11.26
CA THR A 125 7.21 -3.24 10.52
C THR A 125 7.25 -4.44 11.44
N ARG A 126 6.89 -5.63 10.93
CA ARG A 126 6.91 -6.89 11.65
C ARG A 126 8.13 -7.71 11.26
N PRO A 127 8.94 -8.19 12.24
CA PRO A 127 10.19 -8.90 11.95
C PRO A 127 10.03 -10.13 11.04
N GLU A 128 8.96 -10.92 11.21
CA GLU A 128 8.70 -12.11 10.39
C GLU A 128 8.45 -11.77 8.92
N LYS A 129 7.69 -10.69 8.65
CA LYS A 129 7.43 -10.23 7.28
C LYS A 129 8.66 -9.61 6.62
N GLU A 130 9.49 -8.92 7.41
CA GLU A 130 10.75 -8.39 6.92
C GLU A 130 11.71 -9.54 6.55
N LYS A 131 11.83 -10.56 7.42
CA LYS A 131 12.69 -11.71 7.18
C LYS A 131 12.34 -12.40 5.87
N ASP A 132 11.06 -12.65 5.63
CA ASP A 132 10.56 -13.25 4.40
C ASP A 132 10.99 -12.45 3.15
N ARG A 133 10.82 -11.13 3.17
CA ARG A 133 11.22 -10.28 2.04
C ARG A 133 12.74 -10.17 1.88
N ILE A 134 13.51 -10.18 2.97
CA ILE A 134 14.97 -10.20 2.93
C ILE A 134 15.45 -11.49 2.26
N ASP A 135 14.95 -12.65 2.69
CA ASP A 135 15.37 -13.94 2.17
C ASP A 135 14.99 -14.06 0.68
N HIS A 136 13.79 -13.64 0.30
CA HIS A 136 13.36 -13.59 -1.09
C HIS A 136 14.30 -12.69 -1.94
N MET A 137 14.47 -11.41 -1.57
CA MET A 137 15.33 -10.47 -2.33
C MET A 137 16.77 -10.94 -2.45
N ARG A 138 17.34 -11.48 -1.36
CA ARG A 138 18.74 -12.01 -1.38
C ARG A 138 18.87 -13.20 -2.31
N THR A 139 17.88 -14.08 -2.36
CA THR A 139 17.92 -15.29 -3.19
C THR A 139 17.76 -14.95 -4.66
N ILE A 140 16.80 -14.11 -5.02
CA ILE A 140 16.54 -13.76 -6.43
C ILE A 140 17.41 -12.61 -6.95
N ARG A 141 18.10 -11.87 -6.06
CA ARG A 141 18.92 -10.70 -6.40
C ARG A 141 18.11 -9.61 -7.13
N ALA A 142 16.87 -9.42 -6.72
CA ALA A 142 15.98 -8.44 -7.32
C ALA A 142 14.93 -7.92 -6.31
N GLN A 143 14.50 -6.69 -6.53
CA GLN A 143 13.38 -6.06 -5.83
C GLN A 143 12.16 -6.04 -6.77
N THR A 144 11.20 -6.90 -6.47
CA THR A 144 10.06 -7.19 -7.34
C THR A 144 8.81 -6.37 -7.04
N GLY A 145 8.75 -5.75 -5.86
CA GLY A 145 7.60 -4.96 -5.42
C GLY A 145 7.96 -3.50 -5.17
N ASN A 146 7.28 -2.59 -5.85
CA ASN A 146 7.46 -1.16 -5.67
C ASN A 146 7.11 -0.71 -4.25
N VAL A 147 7.95 0.14 -3.64
CA VAL A 147 7.55 0.93 -2.48
C VAL A 147 6.80 2.14 -2.98
N PHE A 148 5.59 2.33 -2.49
CA PHE A 148 4.74 3.44 -2.85
C PHE A 148 5.07 4.65 -1.95
N LEU A 149 5.68 5.68 -2.53
CA LEU A 149 6.02 6.92 -1.85
C LEU A 149 5.09 8.06 -2.28
N ALA A 150 4.94 9.03 -1.39
CA ALA A 150 4.30 10.31 -1.67
C ALA A 150 5.30 11.45 -1.42
N TYR A 151 5.08 12.61 -2.06
CA TYR A 151 5.77 13.85 -1.76
C TYR A 151 4.78 15.03 -1.78
N ARG A 152 5.11 16.11 -1.04
CA ARG A 152 4.35 17.37 -1.11
C ARG A 152 4.54 17.97 -2.49
N ASP A 153 3.46 18.34 -3.15
CA ASP A 153 3.47 18.73 -4.57
C ASP A 153 4.54 19.78 -4.88
N VAL A 154 5.27 19.52 -5.95
CA VAL A 154 6.25 20.42 -6.56
C VAL A 154 5.84 20.60 -8.02
N GLU A 155 5.33 21.78 -8.34
CA GLU A 155 4.75 22.08 -9.65
C GLU A 155 5.72 21.82 -10.81
N ALA A 156 7.01 22.19 -10.66
CA ALA A 156 8.02 21.95 -11.67
C ALA A 156 8.22 20.45 -12.00
N VAL A 157 8.15 19.58 -10.98
CA VAL A 157 8.22 18.12 -11.20
C VAL A 157 6.99 17.65 -11.96
N ASN A 158 5.80 18.10 -11.55
CA ASN A 158 4.54 17.72 -12.19
C ASN A 158 4.53 18.13 -13.67
N GLN A 159 4.98 19.35 -13.97
CA GLN A 159 5.06 19.84 -15.35
C GLN A 159 6.02 19.03 -16.24
N LEU A 160 7.18 18.59 -15.72
CA LEU A 160 8.11 17.74 -16.46
C LEU A 160 7.47 16.37 -16.79
N ILE A 161 6.75 15.77 -15.83
CA ILE A 161 6.06 14.50 -16.01
C ILE A 161 4.91 14.63 -17.03
N ASP A 162 4.10 15.68 -16.91
CA ASP A 162 2.97 15.94 -17.81
C ASP A 162 3.44 16.24 -19.25
N ALA A 163 4.50 17.06 -19.41
CA ALA A 163 5.09 17.33 -20.70
C ALA A 163 5.59 16.03 -21.37
N TRP A 164 6.31 15.17 -20.64
CA TRP A 164 6.78 13.90 -21.18
C TRP A 164 5.63 13.02 -21.66
N GLN A 165 4.56 12.91 -20.87
CA GLN A 165 3.38 12.11 -21.23
C GLN A 165 2.65 12.66 -22.47
N SER A 166 2.65 13.99 -22.64
CA SER A 166 1.99 14.63 -23.78
C SER A 166 2.75 14.41 -25.09
N ASP A 167 4.07 14.37 -25.01
CA ASP A 167 4.94 14.31 -26.19
C ASP A 167 5.29 12.85 -26.59
N HIS A 168 5.05 11.86 -25.72
CA HIS A 168 5.46 10.48 -25.94
C HIS A 168 4.31 9.49 -25.79
N GLN A 169 4.39 8.36 -26.51
CA GLN A 169 3.45 7.26 -26.34
C GLN A 169 3.90 6.33 -25.21
N PRO A 170 2.97 5.76 -24.41
CA PRO A 170 3.30 4.79 -23.41
C PRO A 170 3.81 3.49 -24.03
N VAL A 171 4.82 2.89 -23.41
CA VAL A 171 5.31 1.55 -23.80
C VAL A 171 4.35 0.45 -23.36
N TYR A 172 3.59 0.68 -22.28
CA TYR A 172 2.49 -0.18 -21.85
C TYR A 172 1.22 0.65 -21.69
N ASN A 173 0.11 0.11 -22.17
CA ASN A 173 -1.21 0.68 -21.94
C ASN A 173 -2.26 -0.44 -22.06
N PHE A 174 -2.78 -0.89 -20.91
CA PHE A 174 -3.76 -1.96 -20.82
C PHE A 174 -4.72 -1.77 -19.66
N THR A 175 -5.85 -2.44 -19.70
CA THR A 175 -6.80 -2.52 -18.59
C THR A 175 -6.74 -3.93 -18.00
N ALA A 176 -6.43 -4.03 -16.71
CA ALA A 176 -6.39 -5.28 -15.97
C ALA A 176 -7.81 -5.83 -15.70
N ALA A 177 -7.91 -7.10 -15.28
CA ALA A 177 -9.19 -7.78 -15.06
C ALA A 177 -10.07 -7.11 -13.99
N ASP A 178 -9.47 -6.37 -13.06
CA ASP A 178 -10.18 -5.58 -12.03
C ASP A 178 -10.66 -4.20 -12.53
N GLY A 179 -10.50 -3.92 -13.83
CA GLY A 179 -10.94 -2.67 -14.46
C GLY A 179 -10.01 -1.48 -14.26
N ILE A 180 -8.83 -1.69 -13.64
CA ILE A 180 -7.83 -0.64 -13.48
C ILE A 180 -7.00 -0.54 -14.76
N GLN A 181 -6.89 0.67 -15.31
CA GLN A 181 -6.01 0.94 -16.44
C GLN A 181 -4.59 1.24 -15.93
N HIS A 182 -3.60 0.67 -16.61
CA HIS A 182 -2.18 0.85 -16.36
C HIS A 182 -1.50 1.36 -17.60
N ALA A 183 -0.74 2.45 -17.48
CA ALA A 183 0.08 2.98 -18.56
C ALA A 183 1.46 3.34 -18.04
N ILE A 184 2.52 2.97 -18.80
CA ILE A 184 3.91 3.26 -18.44
C ILE A 184 4.61 3.90 -19.62
N TRP A 185 5.36 4.98 -19.35
CA TRP A 185 6.29 5.64 -20.27
C TRP A 185 7.72 5.44 -19.79
N VAL A 186 8.64 5.31 -20.72
CA VAL A 186 10.09 5.28 -20.43
C VAL A 186 10.63 6.69 -20.67
N VAL A 187 11.31 7.24 -19.68
CA VAL A 187 12.03 8.53 -19.76
C VAL A 187 13.50 8.21 -19.96
N ASN A 188 13.95 8.21 -21.21
CA ASN A 188 15.29 7.77 -21.59
C ASN A 188 16.16 8.87 -22.21
N GLU A 189 15.65 10.10 -22.36
CA GLU A 189 16.45 11.22 -22.82
C GLU A 189 17.22 11.84 -21.64
N GLN A 190 18.54 11.98 -21.79
CA GLN A 190 19.43 12.47 -20.75
C GLN A 190 19.00 13.83 -20.21
N SER A 191 18.56 14.74 -21.08
CA SER A 191 18.08 16.07 -20.67
C SER A 191 16.87 16.02 -19.75
N ALA A 192 15.92 15.12 -20.00
CA ALA A 192 14.74 14.93 -19.16
C ALA A 192 15.11 14.26 -17.83
N ILE A 193 16.00 13.26 -17.88
CA ILE A 193 16.53 12.58 -16.69
C ILE A 193 17.22 13.59 -15.77
N ASP A 194 18.10 14.44 -16.32
CA ASP A 194 18.84 15.44 -15.57
C ASP A 194 17.91 16.50 -14.96
N ALA A 195 16.90 16.95 -15.72
CA ALA A 195 15.92 17.92 -15.24
C ALA A 195 15.09 17.36 -14.08
N ILE A 196 14.54 16.14 -14.20
CA ILE A 196 13.77 15.50 -13.14
C ILE A 196 14.64 15.28 -11.89
N THR A 197 15.87 14.80 -12.07
CA THR A 197 16.81 14.58 -10.95
C THR A 197 17.13 15.88 -10.23
N ALA A 198 17.38 16.97 -10.97
CA ALA A 198 17.68 18.28 -10.41
C ALA A 198 16.50 18.86 -9.62
N GLU A 199 15.27 18.76 -10.16
CA GLU A 199 14.07 19.27 -9.47
C GLU A 199 13.82 18.51 -8.16
N PHE A 200 13.96 17.19 -8.14
CA PHE A 200 13.86 16.41 -6.90
C PHE A 200 14.93 16.82 -5.88
N ALA A 201 16.18 16.94 -6.33
CA ALA A 201 17.30 17.31 -5.47
C ALA A 201 17.22 18.75 -4.92
N GLN A 202 16.47 19.64 -5.55
CA GLN A 202 16.34 21.04 -5.13
C GLN A 202 15.06 21.31 -4.34
N HIS A 203 13.95 20.62 -4.68
CA HIS A 203 12.62 21.02 -4.23
C HIS A 203 11.86 19.96 -3.45
N VAL A 204 12.32 18.68 -3.39
CA VAL A 204 11.67 17.62 -2.62
C VAL A 204 12.49 17.30 -1.36
N PRO A 205 12.19 17.92 -0.21
CA PRO A 205 12.97 17.73 1.01
C PRO A 205 12.76 16.34 1.62
N PHE A 206 11.54 15.81 1.54
CA PHE A 206 11.14 14.53 2.12
C PHE A 206 10.21 13.78 1.19
N THR A 207 10.26 12.45 1.28
CA THR A 207 9.23 11.57 0.75
C THR A 207 8.61 10.75 1.89
N TYR A 208 7.41 10.25 1.70
CA TYR A 208 6.62 9.59 2.73
C TYR A 208 6.18 8.22 2.23
N ILE A 209 6.43 7.17 3.00
CA ILE A 209 5.96 5.83 2.63
C ILE A 209 4.43 5.81 2.74
N ALA A 210 3.74 5.69 1.62
CA ALA A 210 2.29 5.52 1.57
C ALA A 210 1.92 4.05 1.74
N ASP A 211 2.64 3.15 1.04
CA ASP A 211 2.48 1.69 1.14
C ASP A 211 3.82 0.99 0.93
N GLY A 212 4.04 -0.15 1.60
CA GLY A 212 5.26 -0.94 1.46
C GLY A 212 6.32 -0.70 2.53
N HIS A 213 5.96 -0.35 3.77
CA HIS A 213 6.90 -0.20 4.88
C HIS A 213 7.80 -1.42 5.07
N HIS A 214 7.25 -2.65 4.96
CA HIS A 214 8.04 -3.89 5.05
C HIS A 214 9.01 -4.02 3.87
N ARG A 215 8.61 -3.62 2.65
CA ARG A 215 9.48 -3.63 1.45
C ARG A 215 10.66 -2.68 1.61
N ALA A 216 10.41 -1.45 2.06
CA ALA A 216 11.47 -0.46 2.33
C ALA A 216 12.42 -0.92 3.44
N ALA A 217 11.89 -1.39 4.58
CA ALA A 217 12.70 -1.89 5.70
C ALA A 217 13.57 -3.09 5.29
N SER A 218 13.01 -4.00 4.50
CA SER A 218 13.74 -5.18 4.01
C SER A 218 14.84 -4.80 3.03
N ALA A 219 14.56 -3.90 2.08
CA ALA A 219 15.58 -3.39 1.14
C ALA A 219 16.73 -2.70 1.89
N ALA A 220 16.43 -1.91 2.91
CA ALA A 220 17.44 -1.27 3.75
C ALA A 220 18.33 -2.27 4.50
N LYS A 221 17.78 -3.42 4.94
CA LYS A 221 18.55 -4.49 5.56
C LYS A 221 19.34 -5.30 4.54
N VAL A 222 18.80 -5.54 3.35
CA VAL A 222 19.50 -6.21 2.24
C VAL A 222 20.70 -5.40 1.80
N SER A 223 20.58 -4.08 1.67
CA SER A 223 21.69 -3.18 1.37
C SER A 223 22.88 -3.36 2.33
N LYS A 224 22.60 -3.47 3.64
CA LYS A 224 23.63 -3.72 4.65
C LYS A 224 24.29 -5.11 4.53
N ALA A 225 23.54 -6.08 4.03
CA ALA A 225 24.01 -7.45 3.85
C ALA A 225 24.76 -7.67 2.52
N LEU A 226 24.66 -6.72 1.58
CA LEU A 226 25.28 -6.75 0.25
C LEU A 226 26.08 -5.45 0.00
N PRO A 227 27.08 -5.14 0.84
CA PRO A 227 27.84 -3.88 0.73
C PRO A 227 28.64 -3.77 -0.58
N GLU A 228 28.88 -4.89 -1.26
CA GLU A 228 29.55 -4.94 -2.56
C GLU A 228 28.66 -4.51 -3.73
N SER A 229 27.33 -4.54 -3.56
CA SER A 229 26.40 -4.12 -4.61
C SER A 229 26.04 -2.64 -4.45
N MET A 230 26.41 -1.83 -5.43
CA MET A 230 25.97 -0.42 -5.47
C MET A 230 24.47 -0.29 -5.69
N ASP A 231 23.85 -1.21 -6.43
CA ASP A 231 22.42 -1.21 -6.72
C ASP A 231 21.58 -1.54 -5.49
N ALA A 232 22.09 -2.40 -4.59
CA ALA A 232 21.47 -2.64 -3.29
C ALA A 232 21.48 -1.41 -2.36
N GLY A 233 22.26 -0.38 -2.65
CA GLY A 233 22.23 0.94 -1.97
C GLY A 233 20.99 1.77 -2.29
N TYR A 234 20.17 1.29 -3.21
CA TYR A 234 18.92 1.91 -3.66
C TYR A 234 17.79 0.90 -3.63
N PHE A 235 16.54 1.37 -3.60
CA PHE A 235 15.36 0.49 -3.68
C PHE A 235 14.27 1.05 -4.57
N LEU A 236 13.57 0.11 -5.22
CA LEU A 236 12.51 0.38 -6.20
C LEU A 236 11.35 1.15 -5.57
N THR A 237 11.03 2.31 -6.11
CA THR A 237 9.97 3.18 -5.63
C THR A 237 9.12 3.72 -6.76
N THR A 238 7.84 3.95 -6.49
CA THR A 238 6.98 4.80 -7.30
C THR A 238 6.53 5.98 -6.42
N ILE A 239 6.89 7.19 -6.82
CA ILE A 239 6.70 8.40 -6.03
C ILE A 239 5.60 9.25 -6.66
N PHE A 240 4.55 9.58 -5.90
CA PHE A 240 3.39 10.32 -6.36
C PHE A 240 3.29 11.69 -5.69
N PRO A 241 2.86 12.74 -6.40
CA PRO A 241 2.46 13.99 -5.77
C PRO A 241 1.24 13.76 -4.88
N ALA A 242 1.22 14.39 -3.71
CA ALA A 242 0.18 14.20 -2.69
C ALA A 242 -1.24 14.45 -3.20
N SER A 243 -1.40 15.48 -4.04
CA SER A 243 -2.71 15.86 -4.62
C SER A 243 -3.36 14.79 -5.49
N GLN A 244 -2.56 13.87 -6.03
CA GLN A 244 -3.07 12.78 -6.87
C GLN A 244 -3.45 11.52 -6.08
N LEU A 245 -3.16 11.47 -4.78
CA LEU A 245 -3.43 10.30 -3.97
C LEU A 245 -4.82 10.32 -3.34
N ALA A 246 -5.40 9.13 -3.18
CA ALA A 246 -6.60 8.94 -2.37
C ALA A 246 -6.36 7.83 -1.36
N ILE A 247 -6.67 8.14 -0.13
CA ILE A 247 -6.74 7.18 0.95
C ILE A 247 -8.20 6.78 1.10
N LEU A 248 -8.49 5.49 1.07
CA LEU A 248 -9.81 4.95 1.35
C LEU A 248 -9.95 4.69 2.85
N ASP A 249 -11.17 4.65 3.31
CA ASP A 249 -11.51 4.26 4.67
C ASP A 249 -11.02 2.84 4.99
N TYR A 250 -10.63 2.62 6.24
CA TYR A 250 -10.29 1.31 6.74
C TYR A 250 -11.20 1.01 7.94
N ASN A 251 -12.28 0.28 7.67
CA ASN A 251 -13.37 0.04 8.58
C ASN A 251 -13.04 -1.07 9.57
N ARG A 252 -13.75 -1.14 10.69
CA ARG A 252 -13.59 -2.14 11.74
C ARG A 252 -14.87 -2.94 11.92
N VAL A 253 -14.70 -4.23 12.23
CA VAL A 253 -15.79 -5.11 12.63
C VAL A 253 -15.40 -5.87 13.88
N VAL A 254 -16.33 -6.08 14.79
CA VAL A 254 -16.10 -6.74 16.08
C VAL A 254 -17.03 -7.92 16.27
N LYS A 255 -16.50 -9.02 16.84
CA LYS A 255 -17.23 -10.29 17.03
C LYS A 255 -18.24 -10.26 18.15
N ASP A 256 -18.03 -9.43 19.16
CA ASP A 256 -18.87 -9.34 20.34
C ASP A 256 -18.89 -7.93 20.91
N LEU A 257 -19.76 -7.68 21.88
CA LEU A 257 -19.89 -6.41 22.58
C LEU A 257 -19.39 -6.52 24.03
N ASN A 258 -18.42 -7.37 24.31
CA ASN A 258 -17.87 -7.56 25.67
C ASN A 258 -18.97 -7.89 26.71
N GLY A 259 -19.91 -8.78 26.36
CA GLY A 259 -21.01 -9.20 27.19
C GLY A 259 -22.15 -8.15 27.35
N LEU A 260 -22.06 -7.01 26.67
CA LEU A 260 -23.10 -5.99 26.70
C LEU A 260 -24.26 -6.37 25.75
N THR A 261 -25.48 -5.98 26.14
CA THR A 261 -26.61 -5.95 25.21
C THR A 261 -26.47 -4.75 24.27
N PRO A 262 -27.04 -4.80 23.05
CA PRO A 262 -27.02 -3.66 22.12
C PRO A 262 -27.51 -2.35 22.73
N SER A 263 -28.58 -2.40 23.53
CA SER A 263 -29.13 -1.21 24.21
C SER A 263 -28.15 -0.62 25.25
N LYS A 264 -27.48 -1.47 26.03
CA LYS A 264 -26.45 -1.02 26.97
C LYS A 264 -25.24 -0.44 26.26
N PHE A 265 -24.83 -1.08 25.17
CA PHE A 265 -23.72 -0.59 24.34
C PHE A 265 -24.03 0.81 23.78
N LEU A 266 -25.19 0.99 23.15
CA LEU A 266 -25.65 2.30 22.66
C LEU A 266 -25.75 3.36 23.78
N GLY A 267 -26.13 2.96 24.99
CA GLY A 267 -26.16 3.85 26.14
C GLY A 267 -24.77 4.34 26.54
N LEU A 268 -23.77 3.43 26.60
CA LEU A 268 -22.38 3.78 26.95
C LEU A 268 -21.71 4.66 25.89
N LEU A 269 -22.07 4.49 24.61
CA LEU A 269 -21.55 5.35 23.55
C LEU A 269 -21.92 6.83 23.76
N GLN A 270 -23.03 7.13 24.43
CA GLN A 270 -23.49 8.51 24.64
C GLN A 270 -22.59 9.33 25.57
N ASP A 271 -21.68 8.69 26.31
CA ASP A 271 -20.70 9.41 27.13
C ASP A 271 -19.74 10.21 26.24
N ASP A 272 -19.29 9.62 25.13
CA ASP A 272 -18.27 10.20 24.25
C ASP A 272 -18.82 10.64 22.88
N PHE A 273 -20.04 10.23 22.51
CA PHE A 273 -20.63 10.51 21.19
C PHE A 273 -22.06 11.01 21.28
N TYR A 274 -22.47 11.79 20.29
CA TYR A 274 -23.89 11.95 19.95
C TYR A 274 -24.29 10.77 19.06
N VAL A 275 -25.30 10.00 19.48
CA VAL A 275 -25.77 8.80 18.79
C VAL A 275 -27.10 9.07 18.14
N THR A 276 -27.18 8.99 16.82
CA THR A 276 -28.42 9.23 16.04
C THR A 276 -28.69 8.03 15.12
N HIS A 277 -29.93 7.53 15.15
CA HIS A 277 -30.35 6.47 14.23
C HIS A 277 -30.36 7.00 12.77
N SER A 278 -29.84 6.20 11.83
CA SER A 278 -29.90 6.48 10.40
C SER A 278 -30.75 5.44 9.68
N PRO A 279 -31.67 5.85 8.80
CA PRO A 279 -32.43 4.91 7.96
C PRO A 279 -31.59 4.32 6.82
N GLU A 280 -30.44 4.90 6.52
CA GLU A 280 -29.56 4.50 5.43
C GLU A 280 -28.18 4.13 5.95
N ALA A 281 -27.40 3.41 5.11
CA ALA A 281 -26.01 3.09 5.38
C ALA A 281 -25.17 4.36 5.57
N VAL A 282 -24.40 4.41 6.65
CA VAL A 282 -23.64 5.60 7.05
C VAL A 282 -22.23 5.53 6.51
N LYS A 283 -21.91 6.42 5.57
CA LYS A 283 -20.54 6.74 5.16
C LYS A 283 -20.19 8.10 5.77
N PRO A 284 -19.27 8.17 6.74
CA PRO A 284 -18.92 9.43 7.37
C PRO A 284 -18.56 10.52 6.35
N ALA A 285 -19.08 11.73 6.56
CA ALA A 285 -18.90 12.85 5.64
C ALA A 285 -17.70 13.75 6.01
N HIS A 286 -17.27 13.70 7.25
CA HIS A 286 -16.17 14.52 7.78
C HIS A 286 -15.49 13.83 8.97
N LEU A 287 -14.36 14.38 9.40
CA LEU A 287 -13.64 13.93 10.60
C LEU A 287 -14.54 13.95 11.83
N HIS A 288 -14.30 13.02 12.75
CA HIS A 288 -14.99 12.85 14.05
C HIS A 288 -16.45 12.38 13.90
N GLU A 289 -16.83 11.92 12.70
CA GLU A 289 -18.07 11.22 12.43
C GLU A 289 -17.77 9.75 12.11
N PHE A 290 -18.61 8.85 12.65
CA PHE A 290 -18.49 7.40 12.43
C PHE A 290 -19.87 6.83 12.09
N GLY A 291 -19.90 5.79 11.28
CA GLY A 291 -21.08 4.94 11.17
C GLY A 291 -20.94 3.72 12.07
N LEU A 292 -22.02 3.33 12.72
CA LEU A 292 -22.14 2.07 13.45
C LEU A 292 -23.27 1.25 12.85
N TYR A 293 -22.97 0.03 12.41
CA TYR A 293 -23.98 -0.96 12.05
C TYR A 293 -24.11 -2.00 13.16
N LEU A 294 -25.32 -2.09 13.73
CA LEU A 294 -25.61 -2.93 14.88
C LEU A 294 -27.06 -3.43 14.81
N ASP A 295 -27.27 -4.76 14.93
CA ASP A 295 -28.59 -5.39 14.93
C ASP A 295 -29.48 -4.94 13.74
N GLY A 296 -28.92 -4.93 12.52
CA GLY A 296 -29.64 -4.57 11.29
C GLY A 296 -29.95 -3.07 11.14
N LYS A 297 -29.32 -2.20 11.94
CA LYS A 297 -29.57 -0.76 11.94
C LYS A 297 -28.29 0.03 11.87
N TRP A 298 -28.35 1.14 11.15
CA TRP A 298 -27.26 2.12 11.12
C TRP A 298 -27.47 3.23 12.13
N TYR A 299 -26.36 3.70 12.70
CA TYR A 299 -26.30 4.87 13.58
C TYR A 299 -25.15 5.77 13.16
N ILE A 300 -25.38 7.07 13.26
CA ILE A 300 -24.32 8.10 13.15
C ILE A 300 -23.80 8.34 14.56
N LEU A 301 -22.48 8.25 14.73
CA LEU A 301 -21.78 8.61 15.95
C LEU A 301 -20.96 9.87 15.67
N SER A 302 -21.28 10.98 16.32
CA SER A 302 -20.46 12.21 16.25
C SER A 302 -19.72 12.39 17.56
N ALA A 303 -18.38 12.39 17.52
CA ALA A 303 -17.57 12.50 18.74
C ALA A 303 -17.83 13.84 19.44
N ARG A 304 -17.97 13.80 20.78
CA ARG A 304 -18.17 15.00 21.59
C ARG A 304 -16.83 15.76 21.72
N LYS A 305 -16.88 17.08 21.64
CA LYS A 305 -15.68 17.92 21.87
C LYS A 305 -15.06 17.61 23.23
N GLY A 306 -13.74 17.40 23.23
CA GLY A 306 -12.98 17.07 24.45
C GLY A 306 -12.82 15.56 24.71
N THR A 307 -13.31 14.70 23.80
CA THR A 307 -13.10 13.23 23.88
C THR A 307 -11.89 12.75 23.08
N TRP A 308 -11.12 13.65 22.52
CA TRP A 308 -9.85 13.41 21.85
C TRP A 308 -8.84 14.52 22.17
N THR A 309 -7.56 14.27 21.88
CA THR A 309 -6.48 15.26 21.99
C THR A 309 -6.14 15.84 20.62
N GLU A 310 -5.66 17.09 20.60
CA GLU A 310 -5.36 17.83 19.35
C GLU A 310 -3.96 17.52 18.78
N ASP A 311 -3.24 16.54 19.36
CA ASP A 311 -1.98 16.07 18.81
C ASP A 311 -2.19 15.24 17.52
N PRO A 312 -1.14 15.06 16.69
CA PRO A 312 -1.31 14.38 15.39
C PRO A 312 -1.90 12.96 15.44
N ILE A 313 -1.74 12.23 16.55
CA ILE A 313 -2.30 10.88 16.73
C ILE A 313 -3.70 10.96 17.33
N GLY A 314 -3.89 11.79 18.36
CA GLY A 314 -5.14 11.90 19.08
C GLY A 314 -6.32 12.36 18.24
N VAL A 315 -6.07 13.22 17.25
CA VAL A 315 -7.08 13.77 16.33
C VAL A 315 -7.59 12.77 15.30
N LEU A 316 -6.92 11.62 15.15
CA LEU A 316 -7.32 10.62 14.14
C LEU A 316 -8.60 9.89 14.56
N ASP A 317 -9.53 9.72 13.64
CA ASP A 317 -10.75 8.93 13.86
C ASP A 317 -10.46 7.50 14.30
N VAL A 318 -9.43 6.89 13.74
CA VAL A 318 -8.98 5.55 14.16
C VAL A 318 -8.52 5.52 15.62
N THR A 319 -7.92 6.61 16.14
CA THR A 319 -7.51 6.73 17.53
C THR A 319 -8.70 6.99 18.44
N ILE A 320 -9.60 7.87 18.03
CA ILE A 320 -10.84 8.19 18.77
C ILE A 320 -11.69 6.91 18.93
N LEU A 321 -11.89 6.16 17.84
CA LEU A 321 -12.58 4.86 17.89
C LEU A 321 -11.87 3.88 18.81
N SER A 322 -10.54 3.79 18.71
CA SER A 322 -9.71 2.89 19.52
C SER A 322 -9.87 3.17 21.02
N ASN A 323 -9.71 4.41 21.42
CA ASN A 323 -9.70 4.80 22.83
C ASN A 323 -11.11 4.77 23.45
N ASN A 324 -12.10 5.33 22.74
CA ASN A 324 -13.42 5.59 23.32
C ASN A 324 -14.40 4.43 23.14
N ILE A 325 -14.16 3.54 22.17
CA ILE A 325 -15.06 2.40 21.89
C ILE A 325 -14.32 1.07 22.12
N LEU A 326 -13.24 0.85 21.36
CA LEU A 326 -12.59 -0.47 21.35
C LEU A 326 -11.95 -0.80 22.70
N ASP A 327 -11.17 0.09 23.27
CA ASP A 327 -10.54 -0.12 24.59
C ASP A 327 -11.55 0.11 25.72
N LYS A 328 -12.11 1.32 25.81
CA LYS A 328 -12.94 1.76 26.94
C LYS A 328 -14.19 0.89 27.16
N ILE A 329 -14.88 0.47 26.08
CA ILE A 329 -16.16 -0.23 26.17
C ILE A 329 -16.00 -1.73 25.84
N LEU A 330 -15.24 -2.06 24.79
CA LEU A 330 -15.13 -3.43 24.31
C LEU A 330 -13.92 -4.18 24.88
N ASP A 331 -13.03 -3.51 25.66
CA ASP A 331 -11.78 -4.07 26.21
C ASP A 331 -10.88 -4.70 25.11
N ILE A 332 -10.88 -4.10 23.92
CA ILE A 332 -9.97 -4.45 22.81
C ILE A 332 -8.81 -3.47 22.85
N ARG A 333 -7.75 -3.81 23.59
CA ARG A 333 -6.60 -2.92 23.86
C ARG A 333 -5.55 -2.94 22.76
N ASP A 334 -5.29 -4.09 22.17
CA ASP A 334 -4.33 -4.21 21.06
C ASP A 334 -4.99 -4.84 19.84
N GLN A 335 -5.37 -3.99 18.89
CA GLN A 335 -6.02 -4.38 17.63
C GLN A 335 -5.15 -5.28 16.74
N ARG A 336 -3.83 -5.42 17.00
CA ARG A 336 -2.93 -6.28 16.22
C ARG A 336 -3.04 -7.74 16.61
N THR A 337 -3.42 -8.01 17.86
CA THR A 337 -3.39 -9.34 18.47
C THR A 337 -4.75 -9.84 18.95
N ASP A 338 -5.72 -8.94 19.19
CA ASP A 338 -7.06 -9.33 19.62
C ASP A 338 -7.83 -9.95 18.43
N LYS A 339 -8.30 -11.19 18.61
CA LYS A 339 -9.04 -11.97 17.60
C LYS A 339 -10.52 -11.59 17.51
N ARG A 340 -11.00 -10.69 18.36
CA ARG A 340 -12.39 -10.19 18.33
C ARG A 340 -12.59 -9.05 17.36
N ILE A 341 -11.53 -8.45 16.84
CA ILE A 341 -11.58 -7.39 15.85
C ILE A 341 -11.03 -7.87 14.50
N ASP A 342 -11.61 -7.37 13.42
CA ASP A 342 -11.09 -7.51 12.06
C ASP A 342 -11.31 -6.23 11.27
N PHE A 343 -10.70 -6.15 10.09
CA PHE A 343 -10.57 -4.92 9.31
C PHE A 343 -11.16 -5.11 7.91
N VAL A 344 -11.90 -4.10 7.44
CA VAL A 344 -12.53 -4.10 6.11
C VAL A 344 -12.09 -2.87 5.34
N GLY A 345 -11.28 -3.06 4.30
CA GLY A 345 -10.86 -1.95 3.43
C GLY A 345 -12.04 -1.33 2.67
N GLY A 346 -12.06 -0.01 2.56
CA GLY A 346 -13.14 0.75 1.95
C GLY A 346 -13.48 0.40 0.51
N ILE A 347 -12.54 -0.25 -0.20
CA ILE A 347 -12.78 -0.77 -1.56
C ILE A 347 -13.95 -1.77 -1.61
N ARG A 348 -14.22 -2.50 -0.50
CA ARG A 348 -15.31 -3.47 -0.37
C ARG A 348 -16.68 -2.81 -0.14
N GLY A 349 -16.67 -1.53 0.26
CA GLY A 349 -17.88 -0.74 0.52
C GLY A 349 -18.65 -1.15 1.80
N LEU A 350 -19.70 -0.37 2.10
CA LEU A 350 -20.50 -0.54 3.32
C LEU A 350 -21.30 -1.86 3.33
N LYS A 351 -21.69 -2.38 2.18
CA LYS A 351 -22.41 -3.66 2.08
C LYS A 351 -21.63 -4.85 2.63
N GLU A 352 -20.31 -4.79 2.60
CA GLU A 352 -19.49 -5.84 3.23
C GLU A 352 -19.60 -5.78 4.76
N LEU A 353 -19.73 -4.59 5.34
CA LEU A 353 -19.95 -4.41 6.78
C LEU A 353 -21.30 -5.01 7.20
N GLU A 354 -22.38 -4.68 6.48
CA GLU A 354 -23.71 -5.23 6.70
C GLU A 354 -23.68 -6.77 6.60
N LYS A 355 -23.11 -7.30 5.50
CA LYS A 355 -23.01 -8.73 5.25
C LYS A 355 -22.32 -9.49 6.40
N ARG A 356 -21.21 -8.98 6.93
CA ARG A 356 -20.46 -9.63 8.00
C ARG A 356 -21.20 -9.61 9.34
N VAL A 357 -22.01 -8.59 9.59
CA VAL A 357 -22.86 -8.51 10.79
C VAL A 357 -24.11 -9.38 10.63
N ASP A 358 -24.81 -9.27 9.50
CA ASP A 358 -26.07 -9.99 9.25
C ASP A 358 -25.87 -11.50 9.15
N SER A 359 -24.69 -11.96 8.69
CA SER A 359 -24.32 -13.39 8.69
C SER A 359 -24.08 -13.96 10.09
N GLY A 360 -23.96 -13.10 11.11
CA GLY A 360 -23.60 -13.51 12.47
C GLY A 360 -22.10 -13.75 12.67
N GLU A 361 -21.26 -13.52 11.65
CA GLU A 361 -19.80 -13.58 11.77
C GLU A 361 -19.28 -12.51 12.74
N MET A 362 -19.85 -11.32 12.65
CA MET A 362 -19.53 -10.17 13.48
C MET A 362 -20.80 -9.65 14.19
N LYS A 363 -20.61 -8.96 15.31
CA LYS A 363 -21.73 -8.39 16.07
C LYS A 363 -21.98 -6.93 15.75
N ALA A 364 -20.91 -6.18 15.42
CA ALA A 364 -21.02 -4.78 15.05
C ALA A 364 -19.94 -4.40 14.03
N ALA A 365 -20.22 -3.37 13.25
CA ALA A 365 -19.30 -2.80 12.30
C ALA A 365 -19.24 -1.27 12.43
N PHE A 366 -18.04 -0.70 12.21
CA PHE A 366 -17.79 0.73 12.25
C PHE A 366 -17.23 1.19 10.91
N SER A 367 -17.90 2.14 10.27
CA SER A 367 -17.36 2.88 9.14
C SER A 367 -16.69 4.16 9.63
N LEU A 368 -15.53 4.48 9.04
CA LEU A 368 -14.71 5.63 9.42
C LEU A 368 -14.57 6.61 8.25
N PHE A 369 -14.31 7.86 8.57
CA PHE A 369 -13.81 8.80 7.58
C PHE A 369 -12.36 8.44 7.21
N PRO A 370 -11.97 8.49 5.93
CA PRO A 370 -10.58 8.18 5.53
C PRO A 370 -9.59 9.14 6.19
N VAL A 371 -8.44 8.62 6.59
CA VAL A 371 -7.29 9.47 6.97
C VAL A 371 -6.91 10.34 5.78
N THR A 372 -6.65 11.62 6.02
CA THR A 372 -6.22 12.53 4.97
C THR A 372 -4.72 12.41 4.71
N ILE A 373 -4.27 12.76 3.51
CA ILE A 373 -2.84 12.74 3.18
C ILE A 373 -2.04 13.70 4.08
N GLU A 374 -2.65 14.82 4.48
CA GLU A 374 -2.02 15.79 5.38
C GLU A 374 -1.88 15.23 6.81
N GLN A 375 -2.87 14.51 7.32
CA GLN A 375 -2.75 13.80 8.60
C GLN A 375 -1.61 12.78 8.56
N LEU A 376 -1.49 12.02 7.46
CA LEU A 376 -0.38 11.08 7.28
C LEU A 376 0.97 11.79 7.35
N PHE A 377 1.13 12.89 6.62
CA PHE A 377 2.36 13.66 6.60
C PHE A 377 2.70 14.23 7.98
N ASN A 378 1.73 14.82 8.66
CA ASN A 378 1.93 15.41 9.99
C ASN A 378 2.38 14.37 11.02
N ILE A 379 1.84 13.14 10.94
CA ILE A 379 2.27 12.05 11.82
C ILE A 379 3.68 11.61 11.49
N ALA A 380 3.99 11.40 10.22
CA ALA A 380 5.33 10.98 9.79
C ALA A 380 6.38 12.06 10.09
N ASP A 381 6.04 13.35 9.94
CA ASP A 381 6.93 14.48 10.27
C ASP A 381 7.17 14.60 11.78
N SER A 382 6.19 14.26 12.61
CA SER A 382 6.34 14.26 14.08
C SER A 382 7.12 13.06 14.63
N GLY A 383 7.53 12.11 13.77
CA GLY A 383 8.21 10.87 14.16
C GLY A 383 7.29 9.88 14.89
N ASN A 384 6.00 10.10 14.85
CA ASN A 384 4.99 9.21 15.42
C ASN A 384 4.57 8.13 14.41
N VAL A 385 3.83 7.14 14.91
CA VAL A 385 3.26 6.06 14.10
C VAL A 385 1.76 5.99 14.27
N MET A 386 1.07 5.65 13.19
CA MET A 386 -0.37 5.44 13.22
C MET A 386 -0.75 4.12 13.90
N PRO A 387 -1.96 4.02 14.47
CA PRO A 387 -2.56 2.73 14.79
C PRO A 387 -2.55 1.79 13.57
N PRO A 388 -2.56 0.47 13.78
CA PRO A 388 -2.52 -0.48 12.67
C PRO A 388 -3.73 -0.32 11.75
N LYS A 389 -3.51 -0.53 10.45
CA LYS A 389 -4.58 -0.50 9.45
C LYS A 389 -5.35 0.84 9.42
N SER A 390 -4.60 1.95 9.42
CA SER A 390 -5.16 3.31 9.35
C SER A 390 -5.34 3.83 7.92
N THR A 391 -4.52 3.37 6.99
CA THR A 391 -4.51 3.85 5.60
C THR A 391 -4.73 2.71 4.61
N TRP A 392 -5.49 2.98 3.56
CA TRP A 392 -5.70 2.06 2.44
C TRP A 392 -5.58 2.83 1.13
N PHE A 393 -4.46 2.66 0.43
CA PHE A 393 -4.22 3.32 -0.85
C PHE A 393 -4.72 2.46 -2.03
N GLU A 394 -5.47 3.08 -2.93
CA GLU A 394 -5.92 2.50 -4.20
C GLU A 394 -5.75 3.50 -5.35
N PRO A 395 -5.50 2.99 -6.58
CA PRO A 395 -5.27 1.60 -6.95
C PRO A 395 -3.88 1.10 -6.55
N LYS A 396 -3.77 -0.22 -6.36
CA LYS A 396 -2.49 -0.87 -6.06
C LYS A 396 -1.60 -0.93 -7.30
N LEU A 397 -0.30 -0.70 -7.12
CA LEU A 397 0.71 -0.90 -8.16
C LEU A 397 0.78 -2.37 -8.54
N ARG A 398 1.18 -2.67 -9.78
CA ARG A 398 1.40 -4.05 -10.23
C ARG A 398 2.87 -4.43 -10.07
N ASP A 399 3.08 -5.65 -9.61
CA ASP A 399 4.39 -6.30 -9.67
C ASP A 399 4.64 -6.82 -11.10
N GLY A 400 5.91 -6.95 -11.47
CA GLY A 400 6.34 -7.51 -12.75
C GLY A 400 6.44 -6.53 -13.92
N LEU A 401 5.89 -5.31 -13.80
CA LEU A 401 6.03 -4.31 -14.86
C LEU A 401 7.40 -3.64 -14.86
N LEU A 402 7.96 -3.44 -13.68
CA LEU A 402 9.29 -2.87 -13.46
C LEU A 402 9.91 -3.55 -12.25
N THR A 403 11.11 -4.10 -12.40
CA THR A 403 11.86 -4.81 -11.37
C THR A 403 13.27 -4.26 -11.31
N HIS A 404 13.80 -4.04 -10.11
CA HIS A 404 15.16 -3.55 -9.89
C HIS A 404 16.09 -4.72 -9.51
N LEU A 405 17.11 -4.99 -10.32
CA LEU A 405 18.17 -5.97 -10.03
C LEU A 405 19.18 -5.38 -9.03
N ILE A 406 19.72 -6.23 -8.09
CA ILE A 406 20.62 -5.78 -7.01
C ILE A 406 21.84 -6.67 -6.85
#